data_75e4f7b400b4347d21de5512cd828d8d
#
_entry.id   75e4f7b400b4347d21de5512cd828d8d
#
_cell.length_a   1.000
_cell.length_b   1.000
_cell.length_c   1.000
_cell.angle_alpha   90.00
_cell.angle_beta   90.00
_cell.angle_gamma   90.00
#
_symmetry.space_group_name_H-M   'P 1'
#
loop_
_entity.id
_entity.type
_entity.pdbx_description
1 polymer ?
#
loop_
_entity_poly.entity_id
_entity_poly.type
_entity_poly.pdbx_seq_one_letter_code
_entity_poly.pdbx_strand_id
1 'polypeptide(L)'
;EIAQCLVGSEMCIRDRLIRPIYEEQKMKDTLILAIESSCDETAASVVKNGRTILSNVISSQIALHTLYGGVVPEIASRKHIEKINQVIEQALADADVTLDDLDAIGVTYGPGLVGALLVGVAEAKAIAYAKKLPLVGVHHIEGHVSANYIEHPDLEPPFLCLIVSGGHTHLVIVKDYGEFEILGRTRDDAAGEAFDKVARAIGLGYPGGPKVDKLSKEGNPNAI
;
A
#
# COMPACT_ATOMS: atom_id res chain seq x y z
N GLU A 1 25.50 2.34 -7.62
CA GLU A 1 25.24 1.15 -8.47
C GLU A 1 24.01 0.37 -8.02
N ILE A 2 23.82 0.11 -6.70
CA ILE A 2 22.61 -0.59 -6.19
C ILE A 2 21.34 0.27 -6.37
N ALA A 3 21.43 1.58 -6.20
CA ALA A 3 20.31 2.49 -6.42
C ALA A 3 19.93 2.62 -7.91
N GLN A 4 20.90 2.53 -8.82
CA GLN A 4 20.64 2.53 -10.25
C GLN A 4 20.01 1.22 -10.73
N CYS A 5 20.32 0.08 -10.11
CA CYS A 5 19.64 -1.19 -10.37
C CYS A 5 18.17 -1.17 -9.94
N LEU A 6 17.81 -0.38 -8.92
CA LEU A 6 16.42 -0.25 -8.45
C LEU A 6 15.57 0.71 -9.30
N VAL A 7 16.20 1.66 -9.98
CA VAL A 7 15.49 2.69 -10.77
C VAL A 7 15.55 2.39 -12.29
N GLY A 8 16.51 1.60 -12.75
CA GLY A 8 16.74 1.33 -14.18
C GLY A 8 16.37 -0.05 -14.69
N SER A 9 15.82 -0.93 -13.84
CA SER A 9 15.62 -2.34 -14.19
C SER A 9 14.17 -2.77 -14.41
N GLU A 10 13.31 -1.88 -14.84
CA GLU A 10 11.98 -2.29 -15.35
C GLU A 10 12.11 -3.40 -16.41
N MET A 11 13.21 -3.40 -17.15
CA MET A 11 13.46 -4.38 -18.21
C MET A 11 13.99 -5.74 -17.71
N CYS A 12 14.65 -5.81 -16.55
CA CYS A 12 15.29 -7.05 -16.09
C CYS A 12 14.34 -7.99 -15.33
N ILE A 13 13.32 -7.47 -14.67
CA ILE A 13 12.36 -8.28 -13.90
C ILE A 13 11.17 -8.67 -14.79
N ARG A 14 10.71 -7.76 -15.65
CA ARG A 14 9.54 -7.98 -16.51
C ARG A 14 9.75 -9.07 -17.56
N ASP A 15 10.91 -9.14 -18.20
CA ASP A 15 11.15 -10.07 -19.34
C ASP A 15 11.67 -11.45 -18.94
N ARG A 16 12.20 -11.63 -17.73
CA ARG A 16 12.77 -12.92 -17.32
C ARG A 16 11.86 -13.79 -16.47
N LEU A 17 10.88 -13.21 -15.79
CA LEU A 17 10.02 -13.95 -14.85
C LEU A 17 8.60 -14.20 -15.38
N ILE A 18 8.16 -13.53 -16.46
CA ILE A 18 6.77 -13.60 -16.91
C ILE A 18 6.58 -14.45 -18.18
N ARG A 19 7.60 -14.70 -19.00
CA ARG A 19 7.44 -15.41 -20.28
C ARG A 19 7.65 -16.92 -20.33
N PRO A 20 8.27 -17.65 -19.38
CA PRO A 20 8.34 -19.12 -19.50
C PRO A 20 7.35 -19.91 -18.66
N ILE A 21 6.30 -19.30 -18.07
CA ILE A 21 5.47 -19.98 -17.06
C ILE A 21 4.17 -20.56 -17.63
N TYR A 22 3.98 -20.58 -18.94
CA TYR A 22 2.77 -21.15 -19.57
C TYR A 22 2.94 -22.60 -20.09
N GLU A 23 3.84 -23.38 -19.51
CA GLU A 23 3.80 -24.83 -19.66
C GLU A 23 3.30 -25.46 -18.35
N GLU A 24 2.34 -26.36 -18.45
CA GLU A 24 1.62 -27.07 -17.38
C GLU A 24 2.50 -27.85 -16.40
N GLN A 25 3.46 -27.21 -15.76
CA GLN A 25 4.01 -27.70 -14.51
C GLN A 25 3.12 -27.15 -13.38
N LYS A 26 2.70 -28.03 -12.48
CA LYS A 26 2.01 -27.70 -11.22
C LYS A 26 2.83 -26.60 -10.55
N MET A 27 2.45 -25.33 -10.76
CA MET A 27 3.23 -24.19 -10.31
C MET A 27 3.31 -24.26 -8.80
N LYS A 28 4.51 -24.20 -8.25
CA LYS A 28 4.72 -24.00 -6.82
C LYS A 28 4.03 -22.71 -6.43
N ASP A 29 3.22 -22.73 -5.39
CA ASP A 29 2.63 -21.52 -4.84
C ASP A 29 3.72 -20.51 -4.50
N THR A 30 3.51 -19.26 -4.88
CA THR A 30 4.43 -18.16 -4.62
C THR A 30 3.95 -17.40 -3.40
N LEU A 31 4.80 -17.28 -2.37
CA LEU A 31 4.52 -16.55 -1.13
C LEU A 31 5.34 -15.26 -1.08
N ILE A 32 4.66 -14.15 -0.90
CA ILE A 32 5.27 -12.81 -0.84
C ILE A 32 4.94 -12.15 0.49
N LEU A 33 5.96 -11.72 1.22
CA LEU A 33 5.79 -10.80 2.35
C LEU A 33 5.77 -9.37 1.80
N ALA A 34 4.65 -8.67 1.99
CA ALA A 34 4.49 -7.27 1.61
C ALA A 34 4.54 -6.36 2.83
N ILE A 35 5.27 -5.23 2.73
CA ILE A 35 5.48 -4.27 3.81
C ILE A 35 5.07 -2.87 3.35
N GLU A 36 4.25 -2.20 4.17
CA GLU A 36 3.78 -0.83 3.94
C GLU A 36 4.07 0.04 5.17
N SER A 37 4.72 1.18 4.96
CA SER A 37 5.01 2.17 6.00
C SER A 37 5.02 3.60 5.48
N SER A 38 4.25 3.91 4.44
CA SER A 38 4.37 5.19 3.72
C SER A 38 3.84 6.42 4.46
N CYS A 39 2.96 6.25 5.46
CA CYS A 39 2.34 7.37 6.17
C CYS A 39 2.24 7.12 7.68
N ASP A 40 1.05 6.77 8.17
CA ASP A 40 0.74 6.63 9.59
C ASP A 40 0.27 5.22 9.98
N GLU A 41 0.46 4.27 9.10
CA GLU A 41 0.17 2.87 9.36
C GLU A 41 1.38 1.99 9.04
N THR A 42 1.76 1.15 10.01
CA THR A 42 2.74 0.08 9.79
C THR A 42 1.98 -1.19 9.46
N ALA A 43 2.13 -1.70 8.25
CA ALA A 43 1.43 -2.92 7.86
C ALA A 43 2.38 -3.95 7.24
N ALA A 44 2.06 -5.23 7.46
CA ALA A 44 2.66 -6.35 6.76
C ALA A 44 1.60 -7.40 6.44
N SER A 45 1.73 -8.04 5.29
CA SER A 45 0.85 -9.11 4.86
C SER A 45 1.63 -10.21 4.15
N VAL A 46 1.15 -11.45 4.26
CA VAL A 46 1.61 -12.56 3.45
C VAL A 46 0.56 -12.83 2.38
N VAL A 47 0.98 -12.74 1.13
CA VAL A 47 0.10 -12.93 -0.04
C VAL A 47 0.57 -14.13 -0.85
N LYS A 48 -0.37 -15.00 -1.19
CA LYS A 48 -0.15 -16.18 -2.02
C LYS A 48 -0.64 -15.94 -3.43
N ASN A 49 0.23 -16.21 -4.41
CA ASN A 49 -0.06 -16.12 -5.85
C ASN A 49 -0.63 -14.75 -6.28
N GLY A 50 -0.26 -13.69 -5.58
CA GLY A 50 -0.64 -12.31 -5.88
C GLY A 50 -2.12 -11.97 -5.65
N ARG A 51 -2.96 -12.91 -5.17
CA ARG A 51 -4.40 -12.69 -5.01
C ARG A 51 -4.99 -13.17 -3.68
N THR A 52 -4.39 -14.17 -3.05
CA THR A 52 -4.91 -14.73 -1.79
C THR A 52 -4.15 -14.14 -0.60
N ILE A 53 -4.84 -13.42 0.26
CA ILE A 53 -4.28 -12.93 1.51
C ILE A 53 -4.26 -14.08 2.52
N LEU A 54 -3.08 -14.45 3.01
CA LEU A 54 -2.93 -15.40 4.11
C LEU A 54 -2.93 -14.68 5.46
N SER A 55 -2.35 -13.47 5.51
CA SER A 55 -2.39 -12.61 6.69
C SER A 55 -2.38 -11.14 6.28
N ASN A 56 -2.92 -10.26 7.15
CA ASN A 56 -2.86 -8.81 6.99
C ASN A 56 -2.87 -8.15 8.38
N VAL A 57 -1.73 -7.67 8.81
CA VAL A 57 -1.54 -7.06 10.13
C VAL A 57 -1.26 -5.58 9.97
N ILE A 58 -2.03 -4.75 10.67
CA ILE A 58 -1.95 -3.29 10.60
C ILE A 58 -1.79 -2.74 12.01
N SER A 59 -0.76 -1.92 12.22
CA SER A 59 -0.57 -1.10 13.42
C SER A 59 -0.82 0.37 13.07
N SER A 60 -2.03 0.85 13.31
CA SER A 60 -2.43 2.23 12.99
C SER A 60 -1.96 3.21 14.08
N GLN A 61 -1.56 4.39 13.64
CA GLN A 61 -1.14 5.52 14.47
C GLN A 61 -2.23 6.61 14.57
N ILE A 62 -3.44 6.38 14.03
CA ILE A 62 -4.52 7.37 13.98
C ILE A 62 -4.79 7.96 15.37
N ALA A 63 -4.88 7.13 16.42
CA ALA A 63 -5.13 7.58 17.79
C ALA A 63 -4.05 8.55 18.29
N LEU A 64 -2.79 8.31 17.92
CA LEU A 64 -1.68 9.18 18.27
C LEU A 64 -1.75 10.51 17.52
N HIS A 65 -1.95 10.46 16.20
CA HIS A 65 -1.99 11.64 15.35
C HIS A 65 -3.24 12.50 15.56
N THR A 66 -4.32 11.93 16.05
CA THR A 66 -5.51 12.68 16.47
C THR A 66 -5.20 13.72 17.54
N LEU A 67 -4.24 13.44 18.44
CA LEU A 67 -3.81 14.38 19.49
C LEU A 67 -3.15 15.65 18.89
N TYR A 68 -2.60 15.55 17.70
CA TYR A 68 -1.94 16.64 16.99
C TYR A 68 -2.81 17.28 15.90
N GLY A 69 -4.01 16.77 15.70
CA GLY A 69 -4.93 17.24 14.66
C GLY A 69 -4.55 16.84 13.24
N GLY A 70 -3.67 15.86 13.08
CA GLY A 70 -3.19 15.33 11.79
C GLY A 70 -1.83 14.66 11.91
N VAL A 71 -1.35 14.08 10.81
CA VAL A 71 -0.10 13.31 10.79
C VAL A 71 1.11 14.22 11.00
N VAL A 72 1.98 13.82 11.94
CA VAL A 72 3.29 14.46 12.20
C VAL A 72 4.38 13.54 11.69
N PRO A 73 5.10 13.89 10.60
CA PRO A 73 6.03 13.00 9.91
C PRO A 73 7.12 12.37 10.77
N GLU A 74 7.72 13.15 11.67
CA GLU A 74 8.78 12.65 12.56
C GLU A 74 8.25 11.64 13.58
N ILE A 75 7.07 11.89 14.14
CA ILE A 75 6.41 10.98 15.08
C ILE A 75 6.05 9.68 14.36
N ALA A 76 5.50 9.79 13.15
CA ALA A 76 5.16 8.63 12.33
C ALA A 76 6.39 7.75 12.09
N SER A 77 7.50 8.35 11.65
CA SER A 77 8.75 7.62 11.38
C SER A 77 9.27 6.86 12.60
N ARG A 78 9.30 7.50 13.76
CA ARG A 78 9.72 6.86 15.01
C ARG A 78 8.81 5.70 15.41
N LYS A 79 7.51 5.87 15.19
CA LYS A 79 6.52 4.83 15.53
C LYS A 79 6.63 3.60 14.63
N HIS A 80 6.97 3.78 13.36
CA HIS A 80 7.27 2.66 12.47
C HIS A 80 8.45 1.83 12.97
N ILE A 81 9.54 2.45 13.43
CA ILE A 81 10.70 1.75 14.00
C ILE A 81 10.30 0.88 15.19
N GLU A 82 9.40 1.37 16.05
CA GLU A 82 8.94 0.60 17.22
C GLU A 82 8.07 -0.61 16.84
N LYS A 83 7.40 -0.57 15.69
CA LYS A 83 6.34 -1.52 15.34
C LYS A 83 6.68 -2.50 14.23
N ILE A 84 7.60 -2.16 13.35
CA ILE A 84 7.83 -2.89 12.10
C ILE A 84 8.10 -4.38 12.33
N ASN A 85 8.98 -4.74 13.25
CA ASN A 85 9.32 -6.14 13.52
C ASN A 85 8.13 -6.91 14.10
N GLN A 86 7.41 -6.30 15.05
CA GLN A 86 6.24 -6.92 15.66
C GLN A 86 5.14 -7.20 14.63
N VAL A 87 4.94 -6.28 13.70
CA VAL A 87 3.92 -6.41 12.63
C VAL A 87 4.32 -7.51 11.64
N ILE A 88 5.60 -7.58 11.28
CA ILE A 88 6.12 -8.64 10.38
C ILE A 88 6.04 -10.00 11.06
N GLU A 89 6.51 -10.13 12.30
CA GLU A 89 6.45 -11.38 13.07
C GLU A 89 5.01 -11.89 13.20
N GLN A 90 4.08 -10.98 13.50
CA GLN A 90 2.66 -11.33 13.60
C GLN A 90 2.09 -11.75 12.23
N ALA A 91 2.44 -11.05 11.15
CA ALA A 91 1.96 -11.40 9.82
C ALA A 91 2.44 -12.80 9.37
N LEU A 92 3.67 -13.17 9.68
CA LEU A 92 4.21 -14.50 9.41
C LEU A 92 3.51 -15.55 10.26
N ALA A 93 3.30 -15.27 11.55
CA ALA A 93 2.61 -16.19 12.46
C ALA A 93 1.15 -16.43 12.06
N ASP A 94 0.42 -15.36 11.70
CA ASP A 94 -0.98 -15.45 11.27
C ASP A 94 -1.14 -16.21 9.95
N ALA A 95 -0.11 -16.20 9.10
CA ALA A 95 -0.06 -16.97 7.85
C ALA A 95 0.44 -18.41 8.03
N ASP A 96 0.88 -18.78 9.22
CA ASP A 96 1.53 -20.07 9.53
C ASP A 96 2.74 -20.37 8.61
N VAL A 97 3.57 -19.33 8.38
CA VAL A 97 4.79 -19.41 7.57
C VAL A 97 5.99 -18.77 8.28
N THR A 98 7.18 -19.11 7.81
CA THR A 98 8.43 -18.52 8.23
C THR A 98 9.09 -17.72 7.12
N LEU A 99 10.15 -16.97 7.41
CA LEU A 99 10.93 -16.26 6.39
C LEU A 99 11.58 -17.22 5.37
N ASP A 100 11.72 -18.50 5.69
CA ASP A 100 12.32 -19.50 4.78
C ASP A 100 11.31 -20.04 3.76
N ASP A 101 10.02 -19.82 3.98
CA ASP A 101 8.94 -20.25 3.09
C ASP A 101 8.64 -19.21 2.00
N LEU A 102 9.15 -17.99 2.16
CA LEU A 102 8.90 -16.88 1.26
C LEU A 102 9.69 -16.98 -0.06
N ASP A 103 9.08 -16.53 -1.14
CA ASP A 103 9.69 -16.48 -2.46
C ASP A 103 10.14 -15.05 -2.86
N ALA A 104 9.56 -14.00 -2.26
CA ALA A 104 9.93 -12.60 -2.49
C ALA A 104 9.49 -11.69 -1.35
N ILE A 105 10.09 -10.48 -1.31
CA ILE A 105 9.69 -9.38 -0.42
C ILE A 105 9.19 -8.22 -1.28
N GLY A 106 7.98 -7.74 -1.01
CA GLY A 106 7.44 -6.50 -1.56
C GLY A 106 7.50 -5.36 -0.55
N VAL A 107 7.83 -4.15 -0.97
CA VAL A 107 7.81 -2.99 -0.07
C VAL A 107 7.41 -1.73 -0.80
N THR A 108 6.58 -0.91 -0.17
CA THR A 108 6.25 0.41 -0.68
C THR A 108 7.47 1.33 -0.57
N TYR A 109 7.90 1.87 -1.73
CA TYR A 109 9.03 2.79 -1.81
C TYR A 109 8.63 4.25 -2.01
N GLY A 110 7.41 4.52 -2.33
CA GLY A 110 6.84 5.86 -2.56
C GLY A 110 5.53 5.84 -3.34
N PRO A 111 4.84 6.98 -3.39
CA PRO A 111 5.02 8.18 -2.59
C PRO A 111 4.66 7.97 -1.11
N GLY A 112 5.14 8.89 -0.25
CA GLY A 112 4.83 8.89 1.18
C GLY A 112 5.82 9.75 1.98
N LEU A 113 5.73 9.67 3.30
CA LEU A 113 6.64 10.36 4.21
C LEU A 113 8.02 9.70 4.16
N VAL A 114 9.05 10.45 3.77
CA VAL A 114 10.40 9.92 3.52
C VAL A 114 10.93 9.11 4.70
N GLY A 115 10.84 9.66 5.92
CA GLY A 115 11.31 8.96 7.12
C GLY A 115 10.55 7.68 7.43
N ALA A 116 9.26 7.64 7.16
CA ALA A 116 8.41 6.47 7.33
C ALA A 116 8.73 5.38 6.27
N LEU A 117 8.81 5.77 4.99
CA LEU A 117 9.21 4.88 3.89
C LEU A 117 10.58 4.24 4.14
N LEU A 118 11.54 5.00 4.64
CA LEU A 118 12.89 4.48 4.92
C LEU A 118 12.89 3.33 5.93
N VAL A 119 11.97 3.31 6.89
CA VAL A 119 11.86 2.23 7.88
C VAL A 119 11.47 0.92 7.19
N GLY A 120 10.36 0.92 6.44
CA GLY A 120 9.91 -0.28 5.72
C GLY A 120 10.91 -0.76 4.68
N VAL A 121 11.49 0.16 3.91
CA VAL A 121 12.48 -0.16 2.87
C VAL A 121 13.77 -0.73 3.49
N ALA A 122 14.23 -0.20 4.63
CA ALA A 122 15.42 -0.73 5.30
C ALA A 122 15.18 -2.16 5.81
N GLU A 123 14.04 -2.40 6.45
CA GLU A 123 13.68 -3.73 6.96
C GLU A 123 13.49 -4.75 5.83
N ALA A 124 12.77 -4.38 4.78
CA ALA A 124 12.59 -5.22 3.60
C ALA A 124 13.93 -5.61 2.94
N LYS A 125 14.85 -4.64 2.82
CA LYS A 125 16.21 -4.89 2.31
C LYS A 125 17.00 -5.83 3.20
N ALA A 126 16.92 -5.67 4.52
CA ALA A 126 17.62 -6.51 5.47
C ALA A 126 17.16 -7.98 5.37
N ILE A 127 15.84 -8.21 5.34
CA ILE A 127 15.24 -9.53 5.18
C ILE A 127 15.62 -10.15 3.82
N ALA A 128 15.42 -9.40 2.73
CA ALA A 128 15.72 -9.85 1.38
C ALA A 128 17.20 -10.23 1.23
N TYR A 129 18.11 -9.43 1.79
CA TYR A 129 19.55 -9.70 1.78
C TYR A 129 19.89 -10.97 2.58
N ALA A 130 19.38 -11.06 3.81
CA ALA A 130 19.66 -12.18 4.71
C ALA A 130 19.16 -13.53 4.15
N LYS A 131 17.99 -13.52 3.52
CA LYS A 131 17.33 -14.71 2.96
C LYS A 131 17.64 -14.93 1.48
N LYS A 132 18.38 -14.02 0.84
CA LYS A 132 18.68 -14.03 -0.60
C LYS A 132 17.43 -14.07 -1.48
N LEU A 133 16.39 -13.36 -1.04
CA LEU A 133 15.11 -13.26 -1.74
C LEU A 133 15.09 -12.07 -2.69
N PRO A 134 14.35 -12.13 -3.79
CA PRO A 134 14.02 -10.97 -4.62
C PRO A 134 13.34 -9.89 -3.79
N LEU A 135 13.73 -8.63 -4.02
CA LEU A 135 13.08 -7.46 -3.43
C LEU A 135 12.36 -6.68 -4.52
N VAL A 136 11.06 -6.45 -4.33
CA VAL A 136 10.20 -5.73 -5.27
C VAL A 136 9.76 -4.42 -4.66
N GLY A 137 10.11 -3.30 -5.31
CA GLY A 137 9.59 -1.99 -4.94
C GLY A 137 8.18 -1.79 -5.49
N VAL A 138 7.24 -1.39 -4.63
CA VAL A 138 5.84 -1.15 -4.99
C VAL A 138 5.54 0.34 -4.85
N HIS A 139 4.92 0.92 -5.87
CA HIS A 139 4.42 2.28 -5.81
C HIS A 139 3.10 2.29 -5.00
N HIS A 140 2.99 3.16 -3.99
CA HIS A 140 1.83 3.20 -3.08
C HIS A 140 0.48 3.25 -3.80
N ILE A 141 0.38 4.07 -4.85
CA ILE A 141 -0.86 4.20 -5.63
C ILE A 141 -1.15 2.94 -6.46
N GLU A 142 -0.13 2.27 -6.98
CA GLU A 142 -0.30 0.98 -7.65
C GLU A 142 -0.77 -0.09 -6.67
N GLY A 143 -0.32 -0.04 -5.42
CA GLY A 143 -0.83 -0.89 -4.34
C GLY A 143 -2.34 -0.71 -4.13
N HIS A 144 -2.84 0.52 -4.11
CA HIS A 144 -4.27 0.81 -4.03
C HIS A 144 -5.05 0.26 -5.23
N VAL A 145 -4.53 0.39 -6.43
CA VAL A 145 -5.15 -0.18 -7.64
C VAL A 145 -5.17 -1.69 -7.55
N SER A 146 -4.03 -2.30 -7.19
CA SER A 146 -3.87 -3.76 -7.13
C SER A 146 -4.72 -4.42 -6.04
N ALA A 147 -5.11 -3.69 -4.99
CA ALA A 147 -6.02 -4.19 -3.96
C ALA A 147 -7.37 -4.65 -4.53
N ASN A 148 -7.81 -4.08 -5.67
CA ASN A 148 -9.04 -4.51 -6.33
C ASN A 148 -8.97 -5.95 -6.85
N TYR A 149 -7.78 -6.44 -7.21
CA TYR A 149 -7.62 -7.83 -7.66
C TYR A 149 -7.84 -8.86 -6.55
N ILE A 150 -7.76 -8.43 -5.29
CA ILE A 150 -8.04 -9.28 -4.13
C ILE A 150 -9.54 -9.39 -3.92
N GLU A 151 -10.26 -8.27 -3.94
CA GLU A 151 -11.71 -8.24 -3.76
C GLU A 151 -12.46 -8.77 -4.99
N HIS A 152 -11.88 -8.57 -6.17
CA HIS A 152 -12.44 -8.98 -7.46
C HIS A 152 -11.47 -9.90 -8.20
N PRO A 153 -11.44 -11.22 -7.87
CA PRO A 153 -10.49 -12.17 -8.45
C PRO A 153 -10.59 -12.30 -9.98
N ASP A 154 -11.76 -12.01 -10.54
CA ASP A 154 -12.00 -12.08 -11.99
C ASP A 154 -11.66 -10.77 -12.72
N LEU A 155 -11.24 -9.74 -11.98
CA LEU A 155 -10.86 -8.46 -12.60
C LEU A 155 -9.58 -8.62 -13.39
N GLU A 156 -9.62 -8.23 -14.65
CA GLU A 156 -8.46 -8.21 -15.55
C GLU A 156 -8.32 -6.86 -16.25
N PRO A 157 -7.09 -6.42 -16.55
CA PRO A 157 -6.88 -5.26 -17.43
C PRO A 157 -7.41 -5.51 -18.85
N PRO A 158 -7.80 -4.46 -19.61
CA PRO A 158 -7.77 -3.05 -19.21
C PRO A 158 -9.02 -2.61 -18.47
N PHE A 159 -8.87 -1.66 -17.53
CA PHE A 159 -10.00 -1.00 -16.85
C PHE A 159 -9.66 0.42 -16.40
N LEU A 160 -10.70 1.21 -16.12
CA LEU A 160 -10.57 2.55 -15.57
C LEU A 160 -10.70 2.50 -14.05
N CYS A 161 -9.76 3.15 -13.35
CA CYS A 161 -9.72 3.21 -11.89
C CYS A 161 -9.79 4.66 -11.42
N LEU A 162 -10.73 4.97 -10.52
CA LEU A 162 -10.77 6.21 -9.78
C LEU A 162 -10.16 6.00 -8.40
N ILE A 163 -9.03 6.64 -8.14
CA ILE A 163 -8.34 6.62 -6.86
C ILE A 163 -8.75 7.84 -6.06
N VAL A 164 -9.34 7.63 -4.89
CA VAL A 164 -9.80 8.69 -3.97
C VAL A 164 -9.31 8.38 -2.57
N SER A 165 -8.41 9.23 -2.05
CA SER A 165 -7.84 9.07 -0.72
C SER A 165 -7.62 10.42 -0.02
N GLY A 166 -7.02 10.39 1.17
CA GLY A 166 -6.63 11.60 1.90
C GLY A 166 -5.58 12.45 1.20
N GLY A 167 -4.68 11.82 0.43
CA GLY A 167 -3.58 12.52 -0.25
C GLY A 167 -3.67 12.52 -1.77
N HIS A 168 -4.55 11.70 -2.36
CA HIS A 168 -4.56 11.48 -3.80
C HIS A 168 -5.98 11.44 -4.37
N THR A 169 -6.18 12.07 -5.52
CA THR A 169 -7.38 11.92 -6.35
C THR A 169 -6.92 11.86 -7.80
N HIS A 170 -6.93 10.64 -8.35
CA HIS A 170 -6.45 10.35 -9.69
C HIS A 170 -7.47 9.53 -10.47
N LEU A 171 -7.57 9.81 -11.76
CA LEU A 171 -8.23 8.95 -12.74
C LEU A 171 -7.15 8.24 -13.54
N VAL A 172 -7.15 6.91 -13.50
CA VAL A 172 -6.08 6.07 -14.05
C VAL A 172 -6.66 5.01 -14.95
N ILE A 173 -6.09 4.81 -16.14
CA ILE A 173 -6.34 3.62 -16.93
C ILE A 173 -5.27 2.57 -16.61
N VAL A 174 -5.70 1.39 -16.23
CA VAL A 174 -4.87 0.21 -16.06
C VAL A 174 -4.87 -0.53 -17.40
N LYS A 175 -3.75 -0.49 -18.12
CA LYS A 175 -3.65 -1.08 -19.47
C LYS A 175 -3.31 -2.57 -19.41
N ASP A 176 -2.44 -2.93 -18.46
CA ASP A 176 -1.98 -4.28 -18.18
C ASP A 176 -1.52 -4.36 -16.72
N TYR A 177 -1.20 -5.53 -16.22
CA TYR A 177 -0.63 -5.71 -14.87
C TYR A 177 0.66 -4.90 -14.73
N GLY A 178 0.68 -3.95 -13.77
CA GLY A 178 1.80 -3.04 -13.56
C GLY A 178 1.99 -1.97 -14.64
N GLU A 179 1.01 -1.78 -15.54
CA GLU A 179 1.05 -0.73 -16.57
C GLU A 179 -0.11 0.25 -16.39
N PHE A 180 0.23 1.48 -15.96
CA PHE A 180 -0.72 2.50 -15.57
C PHE A 180 -0.52 3.79 -16.35
N GLU A 181 -1.62 4.42 -16.77
CA GLU A 181 -1.60 5.77 -17.35
C GLU A 181 -2.53 6.68 -16.56
N ILE A 182 -1.98 7.79 -16.05
CA ILE A 182 -2.76 8.80 -15.34
C ILE A 182 -3.45 9.68 -16.38
N LEU A 183 -4.78 9.58 -16.48
CA LEU A 183 -5.61 10.40 -17.37
C LEU A 183 -5.88 11.78 -16.76
N GLY A 184 -5.96 11.85 -15.43
CA GLY A 184 -6.21 13.09 -14.72
C GLY A 184 -5.90 12.98 -13.24
N ARG A 185 -5.62 14.12 -12.61
CA ARG A 185 -5.39 14.23 -11.17
C ARG A 185 -5.95 15.54 -10.65
N THR A 186 -6.27 15.59 -9.37
CA THR A 186 -6.63 16.86 -8.73
C THR A 186 -5.51 17.89 -8.89
N ARG A 187 -5.90 19.15 -9.01
CA ARG A 187 -4.98 20.30 -9.08
C ARG A 187 -4.92 21.08 -7.78
N ASP A 188 -5.71 20.69 -6.82
CA ASP A 188 -5.81 21.29 -5.51
C ASP A 188 -5.91 20.18 -4.45
N ASP A 189 -6.83 20.29 -3.50
CA ASP A 189 -7.01 19.29 -2.47
C ASP A 189 -7.35 17.90 -3.04
N ALA A 190 -6.83 16.85 -2.42
CA ALA A 190 -7.40 15.54 -2.60
C ALA A 190 -8.81 15.48 -1.97
N ALA A 191 -9.67 14.59 -2.46
CA ALA A 191 -11.04 14.50 -1.98
C ALA A 191 -11.11 14.25 -0.46
N GLY A 192 -10.28 13.35 0.08
CA GLY A 192 -10.23 13.09 1.53
C GLY A 192 -9.72 14.30 2.32
N GLU A 193 -8.74 15.04 1.80
CA GLU A 193 -8.26 16.28 2.40
C GLU A 193 -9.37 17.34 2.44
N ALA A 194 -10.17 17.46 1.38
CA ALA A 194 -11.32 18.35 1.36
C ALA A 194 -12.35 17.96 2.45
N PHE A 195 -12.62 16.68 2.63
CA PHE A 195 -13.46 16.19 3.73
C PHE A 195 -12.88 16.55 5.11
N ASP A 196 -11.58 16.41 5.31
CA ASP A 196 -10.92 16.76 6.57
C ASP A 196 -11.01 18.27 6.87
N LYS A 197 -10.82 19.11 5.83
CA LYS A 197 -10.94 20.57 5.94
C LYS A 197 -12.37 20.99 6.28
N VAL A 198 -13.37 20.42 5.61
CA VAL A 198 -14.78 20.69 5.88
C VAL A 198 -15.16 20.23 7.29
N ALA A 199 -14.80 19.01 7.68
CA ALA A 199 -15.05 18.47 9.00
C ALA A 199 -14.48 19.36 10.12
N ARG A 200 -13.26 19.86 9.91
CA ARG A 200 -12.62 20.81 10.85
C ARG A 200 -13.40 22.12 10.93
N ALA A 201 -13.83 22.66 9.79
CA ALA A 201 -14.58 23.92 9.73
C ALA A 201 -15.94 23.84 10.46
N ILE A 202 -16.62 22.68 10.40
CA ILE A 202 -17.90 22.44 11.08
C ILE A 202 -17.77 21.80 12.46
N GLY A 203 -16.55 21.69 13.00
CA GLY A 203 -16.29 21.24 14.38
C GLY A 203 -16.30 19.73 14.60
N LEU A 204 -16.28 18.89 13.55
CA LEU A 204 -16.24 17.43 13.68
C LEU A 204 -14.85 16.87 14.00
N GLY A 205 -13.79 17.65 13.73
CA GLY A 205 -12.40 17.24 14.00
C GLY A 205 -11.87 16.19 13.00
N TYR A 206 -10.77 15.53 13.39
CA TYR A 206 -10.03 14.55 12.58
C TYR A 206 -10.27 13.10 13.06
N PRO A 207 -10.26 12.06 12.20
CA PRO A 207 -10.37 12.13 10.75
C PRO A 207 -11.75 12.61 10.30
N GLY A 208 -11.80 13.44 9.24
CA GLY A 208 -13.03 14.12 8.83
C GLY A 208 -13.92 13.27 7.94
N GLY A 209 -13.36 12.54 6.99
CA GLY A 209 -14.12 11.76 6.00
C GLY A 209 -15.19 10.86 6.60
N PRO A 210 -14.85 9.92 7.52
CA PRO A 210 -15.83 9.03 8.15
C PRO A 210 -16.89 9.76 8.96
N LYS A 211 -16.55 10.89 9.58
CA LYS A 211 -17.48 11.68 10.41
C LYS A 211 -18.47 12.44 9.55
N VAL A 212 -18.01 13.02 8.45
CA VAL A 212 -18.88 13.70 7.47
C VAL A 212 -19.80 12.68 6.80
N ASP A 213 -19.28 11.53 6.37
CA ASP A 213 -20.10 10.45 5.77
C ASP A 213 -21.19 9.98 6.72
N LYS A 214 -20.85 9.76 8.01
CA LYS A 214 -21.84 9.38 9.01
C LYS A 214 -22.93 10.45 9.18
N LEU A 215 -22.53 11.72 9.33
CA LEU A 215 -23.45 12.83 9.53
C LEU A 215 -24.33 13.09 8.30
N SER A 216 -23.79 12.89 7.10
CA SER A 216 -24.52 13.09 5.84
C SER A 216 -25.77 12.21 5.72
N LYS A 217 -25.75 11.02 6.34
CA LYS A 217 -26.87 10.07 6.35
C LYS A 217 -28.08 10.57 7.15
N GLU A 218 -27.87 11.54 8.04
CA GLU A 218 -28.92 12.20 8.83
C GLU A 218 -29.45 13.47 8.15
N GLY A 219 -28.80 13.90 7.07
CA GLY A 219 -29.12 15.12 6.34
C GLY A 219 -30.30 14.97 5.37
N ASN A 220 -30.87 16.09 4.96
CA ASN A 220 -31.86 16.14 3.89
C ASN A 220 -31.13 16.31 2.53
N PRO A 221 -31.11 15.30 1.63
CA PRO A 221 -30.42 15.40 0.34
C PRO A 221 -31.06 16.39 -0.61
N ASN A 222 -32.26 16.88 -0.31
CA ASN A 222 -33.02 17.84 -1.13
C ASN A 222 -33.13 19.22 -0.44
N ALA A 223 -32.22 19.53 0.48
CA ALA A 223 -32.28 20.81 1.23
C ALA A 223 -31.88 22.03 0.38
N ILE A 224 -31.28 21.84 -0.78
CA ILE A 224 -30.81 22.90 -1.71
C ILE A 224 -31.46 22.67 -3.06
#